data_1117061ac1650e456e07a7e73131b102
#
_entry.id   1117061ac1650e456e07a7e73131b102
#
_cell.length_a   1.000
_cell.length_b   1.000
_cell.length_c   1.000
_cell.angle_alpha   90.00
_cell.angle_beta   90.00
_cell.angle_gamma   90.00
#
_symmetry.space_group_name_H-M   'P 1'
#
loop_
_entity.id
_entity.type
_entity.pdbx_description
1 polymer ?
#
loop_
_entity_poly.entity_id
_entity_poly.type
_entity_poly.pdbx_seq_one_letter_code
_entity_poly.pdbx_strand_id
1 'polypeptide(L)'
;MSLPPFHWWRTVFFLIPVLGVATIVIGTLSLAAGLVDRRGFRAHTCAQWWARFIIWTSGVRIERVGRPLPSDRESCVFVANHASFYDVPIVFTALPRQLRVMAKASLLYVPFIGWHLNRSGHVLVNRRNPGAGIFKRMQRMARSGASLIVFPEAGRSDGELLKLKAGIFLLAIENGLPVVPVTVSGSRDVMPKGRLMVRPATVRVTIHDAFPTSDLGRDDARRLAERVQDIVRSAL
;
A
#
# COMPACT_ATOMS: atom_id res chain seq x y z
N MET A 1 22.77 -31.49 -5.03
CA MET A 1 21.74 -30.38 -4.96
C MET A 1 20.91 -30.61 -3.72
N SER A 2 20.90 -29.67 -2.75
CA SER A 2 20.04 -29.76 -1.57
C SER A 2 18.57 -29.52 -1.97
N LEU A 3 17.64 -30.30 -1.39
CA LEU A 3 16.21 -30.09 -1.61
C LEU A 3 15.77 -28.69 -1.13
N PRO A 4 14.85 -28.03 -1.84
CA PRO A 4 14.31 -26.76 -1.40
C PRO A 4 13.67 -26.87 0.00
N PRO A 5 13.74 -25.82 0.85
CA PRO A 5 13.19 -25.87 2.18
C PRO A 5 11.65 -25.99 2.16
N PHE A 6 11.05 -26.53 3.24
CA PHE A 6 9.61 -26.76 3.37
C PHE A 6 8.76 -25.53 2.96
N HIS A 7 9.15 -24.33 3.36
CA HIS A 7 8.42 -23.11 3.03
C HIS A 7 8.39 -22.80 1.52
N TRP A 8 9.39 -23.25 0.75
CA TRP A 8 9.35 -23.14 -0.70
C TRP A 8 8.27 -24.03 -1.31
N TRP A 9 8.22 -25.32 -0.90
CA TRP A 9 7.20 -26.28 -1.34
C TRP A 9 5.79 -25.79 -0.97
N ARG A 10 5.60 -25.33 0.28
CA ARG A 10 4.35 -24.72 0.73
C ARG A 10 3.98 -23.51 -0.13
N THR A 11 4.92 -22.66 -0.49
CA THR A 11 4.65 -21.47 -1.31
C THR A 11 4.21 -21.86 -2.71
N VAL A 12 4.96 -22.74 -3.38
CA VAL A 12 4.72 -23.08 -4.79
C VAL A 12 3.44 -23.91 -4.97
N PHE A 13 3.27 -24.94 -4.15
CA PHE A 13 2.21 -25.93 -4.36
C PHE A 13 0.92 -25.67 -3.58
N PHE A 14 0.97 -24.80 -2.58
CA PHE A 14 -0.22 -24.45 -1.80
C PHE A 14 -0.55 -22.96 -1.92
N LEU A 15 0.33 -22.04 -1.50
CA LEU A 15 0.00 -20.63 -1.44
C LEU A 15 -0.26 -20.02 -2.82
N ILE A 16 0.59 -20.27 -3.81
CA ILE A 16 0.41 -19.70 -5.15
C ILE A 16 -0.94 -20.13 -5.77
N PRO A 17 -1.30 -21.42 -5.82
CA PRO A 17 -2.62 -21.84 -6.33
C PRO A 17 -3.78 -21.24 -5.55
N VAL A 18 -3.74 -21.30 -4.22
CA VAL A 18 -4.82 -20.79 -3.36
C VAL A 18 -5.00 -19.28 -3.51
N LEU A 19 -3.90 -18.52 -3.49
CA LEU A 19 -3.95 -17.07 -3.69
C LEU A 19 -4.33 -16.70 -5.12
N GLY A 20 -3.94 -17.51 -6.11
CA GLY A 20 -4.36 -17.36 -7.50
C GLY A 20 -5.89 -17.49 -7.63
N VAL A 21 -6.47 -18.56 -7.10
CA VAL A 21 -7.94 -18.77 -7.08
C VAL A 21 -8.64 -17.65 -6.33
N ALA A 22 -8.14 -17.28 -5.15
CA ALA A 22 -8.71 -16.18 -4.37
C ALA A 22 -8.67 -14.85 -5.13
N THR A 23 -7.58 -14.57 -5.88
CA THR A 23 -7.46 -13.37 -6.70
C THR A 23 -8.48 -13.36 -7.83
N ILE A 24 -8.71 -14.50 -8.49
CA ILE A 24 -9.74 -14.63 -9.53
C ILE A 24 -11.13 -14.40 -8.94
N VAL A 25 -11.49 -15.10 -7.87
CA VAL A 25 -12.82 -15.04 -7.26
C VAL A 25 -13.10 -13.65 -6.71
N ILE A 26 -12.25 -13.17 -5.80
CA ILE A 26 -12.44 -11.87 -5.15
C ILE A 26 -12.26 -10.71 -6.15
N GLY A 27 -11.36 -10.86 -7.12
CA GLY A 27 -11.19 -9.90 -8.21
C GLY A 27 -12.44 -9.79 -9.06
N THR A 28 -13.07 -10.89 -9.42
CA THR A 28 -14.36 -10.90 -10.16
C THR A 28 -15.46 -10.21 -9.35
N LEU A 29 -15.60 -10.53 -8.05
CA LEU A 29 -16.54 -9.86 -7.15
C LEU A 29 -16.28 -8.36 -7.06
N SER A 30 -15.01 -7.97 -6.99
CA SER A 30 -14.62 -6.56 -6.98
C SER A 30 -14.99 -5.83 -8.26
N LEU A 31 -14.82 -6.46 -9.42
CA LEU A 31 -15.22 -5.90 -10.72
C LEU A 31 -16.72 -5.75 -10.79
N ALA A 32 -17.50 -6.75 -10.37
CA ALA A 32 -18.96 -6.68 -10.29
C ALA A 32 -19.42 -5.57 -9.35
N ALA A 33 -18.82 -5.46 -8.16
CA ALA A 33 -19.07 -4.37 -7.22
C ALA A 33 -18.78 -2.99 -7.81
N GLY A 34 -17.73 -2.86 -8.63
CA GLY A 34 -17.37 -1.64 -9.34
C GLY A 34 -18.37 -1.21 -10.42
N LEU A 35 -19.27 -2.10 -10.90
CA LEU A 35 -20.33 -1.74 -11.83
C LEU A 35 -21.42 -0.89 -11.16
N VAL A 36 -21.71 -1.17 -9.88
CA VAL A 36 -22.78 -0.50 -9.12
C VAL A 36 -22.25 0.62 -8.22
N ASP A 37 -20.96 0.61 -7.87
CA ASP A 37 -20.32 1.60 -7.02
C ASP A 37 -19.19 2.35 -7.75
N ARG A 38 -19.53 3.49 -8.33
CA ARG A 38 -18.56 4.33 -9.04
C ARG A 38 -17.49 4.97 -8.12
N ARG A 39 -17.73 5.03 -6.80
CA ARG A 39 -16.74 5.52 -5.81
C ARG A 39 -15.67 4.47 -5.51
N GLY A 40 -15.93 3.20 -5.85
CA GLY A 40 -15.01 2.08 -5.64
C GLY A 40 -14.91 1.64 -4.18
N PHE A 41 -15.86 1.99 -3.31
CA PHE A 41 -15.84 1.65 -1.89
C PHE A 41 -16.10 0.16 -1.69
N ARG A 42 -17.12 -0.38 -2.36
CA ARG A 42 -17.42 -1.82 -2.34
C ARG A 42 -16.29 -2.65 -2.94
N ALA A 43 -15.71 -2.17 -4.03
CA ALA A 43 -14.56 -2.81 -4.65
C ALA A 43 -13.35 -2.83 -3.70
N HIS A 44 -13.12 -1.75 -2.93
CA HIS A 44 -12.07 -1.73 -1.91
C HIS A 44 -12.35 -2.68 -0.74
N THR A 45 -13.61 -2.85 -0.34
CA THR A 45 -13.99 -3.88 0.66
C THR A 45 -13.59 -5.28 0.19
N CYS A 46 -13.80 -5.61 -1.09
CA CYS A 46 -13.29 -6.86 -1.68
C CYS A 46 -11.76 -6.95 -1.58
N ALA A 47 -11.04 -5.86 -1.86
CA ALA A 47 -9.58 -5.84 -1.72
C ALA A 47 -9.12 -6.03 -0.26
N GLN A 48 -9.87 -5.52 0.73
CA GLN A 48 -9.60 -5.80 2.14
C GLN A 48 -9.84 -7.26 2.50
N TRP A 49 -10.90 -7.90 1.99
CA TRP A 49 -11.12 -9.35 2.17
C TRP A 49 -10.00 -10.17 1.55
N TRP A 50 -9.60 -9.83 0.33
CA TRP A 50 -8.45 -10.43 -0.35
C TRP A 50 -7.16 -10.29 0.47
N ALA A 51 -6.89 -9.09 0.99
CA ALA A 51 -5.72 -8.84 1.82
C ALA A 51 -5.73 -9.67 3.11
N ARG A 52 -6.86 -9.70 3.83
CA ARG A 52 -7.02 -10.51 5.05
C ARG A 52 -6.85 -12.00 4.77
N PHE A 53 -7.39 -12.48 3.66
CA PHE A 53 -7.25 -13.88 3.24
C PHE A 53 -5.78 -14.24 2.96
N ILE A 54 -5.04 -13.37 2.26
CA ILE A 54 -3.58 -13.55 2.05
C ILE A 54 -2.85 -13.63 3.39
N ILE A 55 -3.08 -12.68 4.28
CA ILE A 55 -2.43 -12.59 5.58
C ILE A 55 -2.69 -13.87 6.40
N TRP A 56 -3.95 -14.28 6.47
CA TRP A 56 -4.38 -15.48 7.20
C TRP A 56 -3.77 -16.76 6.63
N THR A 57 -3.87 -17.03 5.33
CA THR A 57 -3.35 -18.24 4.68
C THR A 57 -1.82 -18.34 4.75
N SER A 58 -1.16 -17.19 4.76
CA SER A 58 0.30 -17.12 4.85
C SER A 58 0.82 -17.33 6.29
N GLY A 59 -0.06 -17.26 7.30
CA GLY A 59 0.31 -17.36 8.72
C GLY A 59 0.99 -16.09 9.25
N VAL A 60 0.69 -14.94 8.64
CA VAL A 60 1.25 -13.65 9.07
C VAL A 60 0.39 -13.08 10.20
N ARG A 61 1.05 -12.63 11.26
CA ARG A 61 0.42 -11.88 12.36
C ARG A 61 0.74 -10.40 12.22
N ILE A 62 -0.26 -9.55 12.38
CA ILE A 62 -0.09 -8.09 12.31
C ILE A 62 -0.30 -7.51 13.70
N GLU A 63 0.72 -6.84 14.22
CA GLU A 63 0.68 -6.03 15.43
C GLU A 63 0.56 -4.56 15.03
N ARG A 64 -0.58 -3.94 15.32
CA ARG A 64 -0.77 -2.51 15.10
C ARG A 64 -0.46 -1.75 16.37
N VAL A 65 0.46 -0.79 16.28
CA VAL A 65 0.90 0.05 17.40
C VAL A 65 0.95 1.53 16.98
N GLY A 66 1.16 2.41 17.92
CA GLY A 66 1.32 3.84 17.70
C GLY A 66 0.03 4.63 17.86
N ARG A 67 -0.14 5.67 17.04
CA ARG A 67 -1.23 6.63 17.18
C ARG A 67 -2.57 6.12 16.64
N PRO A 68 -3.70 6.63 17.16
CA PRO A 68 -5.00 6.43 16.52
C PRO A 68 -4.96 6.92 15.07
N LEU A 69 -5.76 6.29 14.22
CA LEU A 69 -5.95 6.78 12.86
C LEU A 69 -6.64 8.16 12.88
N PRO A 70 -6.32 9.08 11.96
CA PRO A 70 -7.10 10.29 11.76
C PRO A 70 -8.57 9.96 11.54
N SER A 71 -9.46 10.94 11.74
CA SER A 71 -10.90 10.77 11.52
C SER A 71 -11.19 10.16 10.13
N ASP A 72 -12.14 9.23 10.04
CA ASP A 72 -12.55 8.63 8.76
C ASP A 72 -13.17 9.64 7.79
N ARG A 73 -13.56 10.81 8.29
CA ARG A 73 -14.07 11.93 7.47
C ARG A 73 -12.96 12.72 6.79
N GLU A 74 -11.71 12.56 7.24
CA GLU A 74 -10.56 13.30 6.75
C GLU A 74 -9.70 12.40 5.84
N SER A 75 -9.62 12.76 4.57
CA SER A 75 -8.71 12.11 3.62
C SER A 75 -7.27 12.49 3.93
N CYS A 76 -6.36 11.52 3.91
CA CYS A 76 -4.94 11.74 4.17
C CYS A 76 -4.06 10.89 3.24
N VAL A 77 -2.76 11.18 3.24
CA VAL A 77 -1.74 10.42 2.53
C VAL A 77 -0.93 9.62 3.55
N PHE A 78 -1.16 8.31 3.60
CA PHE A 78 -0.31 7.38 4.34
C PHE A 78 0.97 7.14 3.55
N VAL A 79 2.11 7.31 4.19
CA VAL A 79 3.45 7.11 3.62
C VAL A 79 4.12 5.96 4.34
N ALA A 80 4.36 4.85 3.64
CA ALA A 80 4.95 3.65 4.21
C ALA A 80 6.26 3.27 3.53
N ASN A 81 7.17 2.58 4.24
CA ASN A 81 8.30 1.88 3.67
C ASN A 81 7.86 0.63 2.89
N HIS A 82 8.72 0.15 1.99
CA HIS A 82 8.41 -0.97 1.09
C HIS A 82 9.55 -1.98 1.02
N ALA A 83 9.42 -3.08 1.75
CA ALA A 83 10.42 -4.14 1.81
C ALA A 83 9.94 -5.48 1.21
N SER A 84 8.61 -5.66 1.08
CA SER A 84 8.01 -6.92 0.65
C SER A 84 6.81 -6.71 -0.28
N PHE A 85 6.46 -7.72 -1.08
CA PHE A 85 5.15 -7.75 -1.75
C PHE A 85 3.98 -7.81 -0.76
N TYR A 86 4.25 -8.29 0.47
CA TYR A 86 3.25 -8.39 1.52
C TYR A 86 2.88 -7.04 2.15
N ASP A 87 3.65 -5.96 1.91
CA ASP A 87 3.33 -4.64 2.50
C ASP A 87 1.94 -4.15 2.11
N VAL A 88 1.51 -4.38 0.85
CA VAL A 88 0.17 -3.95 0.39
C VAL A 88 -0.94 -4.68 1.15
N PRO A 89 -1.02 -6.03 1.21
CA PRO A 89 -2.03 -6.71 2.01
C PRO A 89 -1.88 -6.43 3.52
N ILE A 90 -0.68 -6.20 4.04
CA ILE A 90 -0.46 -5.83 5.44
C ILE A 90 -1.13 -4.47 5.73
N VAL A 91 -0.84 -3.42 4.96
CA VAL A 91 -1.41 -2.09 5.21
C VAL A 91 -2.93 -2.05 4.96
N PHE A 92 -3.45 -2.81 3.99
CA PHE A 92 -4.90 -2.92 3.77
C PHE A 92 -5.63 -3.61 4.92
N THR A 93 -4.94 -4.52 5.63
CA THR A 93 -5.47 -5.20 6.82
C THR A 93 -5.32 -4.34 8.08
N ALA A 94 -4.17 -3.68 8.23
CA ALA A 94 -3.84 -2.87 9.40
C ALA A 94 -4.58 -1.54 9.44
N LEU A 95 -4.91 -0.95 8.29
CA LEU A 95 -5.58 0.34 8.16
C LEU A 95 -7.03 0.14 7.69
N PRO A 96 -8.03 0.02 8.58
CA PRO A 96 -9.42 -0.27 8.22
C PRO A 96 -10.12 0.98 7.66
N ARG A 97 -9.60 1.54 6.57
CA ARG A 97 -10.09 2.74 5.89
C ARG A 97 -10.31 2.50 4.41
N GLN A 98 -11.00 3.43 3.77
CA GLN A 98 -11.08 3.46 2.29
C GLN A 98 -9.74 3.94 1.73
N LEU A 99 -8.91 3.00 1.29
CA LEU A 99 -7.58 3.27 0.78
C LEU A 99 -7.54 3.18 -0.75
N ARG A 100 -6.71 4.04 -1.35
CA ARG A 100 -6.28 3.92 -2.74
C ARG A 100 -4.76 3.82 -2.76
N VAL A 101 -4.23 2.87 -3.47
CA VAL A 101 -2.77 2.73 -3.59
C VAL A 101 -2.24 3.53 -4.77
N MET A 102 -1.09 4.16 -4.60
CA MET A 102 -0.32 4.67 -5.73
C MET A 102 0.55 3.54 -6.29
N ALA A 103 0.21 3.06 -7.47
CA ALA A 103 0.80 1.87 -8.06
C ALA A 103 1.44 2.15 -9.43
N LYS A 104 2.38 1.28 -9.85
CA LYS A 104 3.01 1.36 -11.16
C LYS A 104 1.97 1.07 -12.27
N ALA A 105 1.95 1.90 -13.31
CA ALA A 105 1.00 1.76 -14.42
C ALA A 105 1.08 0.39 -15.13
N SER A 106 2.25 -0.28 -15.14
CA SER A 106 2.38 -1.62 -15.71
C SER A 106 1.53 -2.70 -15.00
N LEU A 107 1.05 -2.45 -13.78
CA LEU A 107 0.13 -3.37 -13.08
C LEU A 107 -1.24 -3.45 -13.76
N LEU A 108 -1.59 -2.50 -14.64
CA LEU A 108 -2.80 -2.58 -15.47
C LEU A 108 -2.89 -3.86 -16.31
N TYR A 109 -1.73 -4.40 -16.69
CA TYR A 109 -1.66 -5.61 -17.53
C TYR A 109 -1.76 -6.91 -16.73
N VAL A 110 -1.82 -6.84 -15.38
CA VAL A 110 -2.02 -8.00 -14.53
C VAL A 110 -3.53 -8.26 -14.40
N PRO A 111 -4.05 -9.40 -14.91
CA PRO A 111 -5.47 -9.72 -14.85
C PRO A 111 -6.03 -9.62 -13.42
N PHE A 112 -7.27 -9.26 -13.29
CA PHE A 112 -8.02 -9.02 -12.04
C PHE A 112 -7.42 -7.91 -11.17
N ILE A 113 -6.12 -7.95 -10.85
CA ILE A 113 -5.46 -6.91 -10.03
C ILE A 113 -5.46 -5.57 -10.79
N GLY A 114 -4.98 -5.54 -12.02
CA GLY A 114 -4.93 -4.32 -12.82
C GLY A 114 -6.32 -3.76 -13.15
N TRP A 115 -7.25 -4.63 -13.46
CA TRP A 115 -8.64 -4.26 -13.72
C TRP A 115 -9.30 -3.68 -12.47
N HIS A 116 -9.08 -4.31 -11.29
CA HIS A 116 -9.51 -3.77 -10.00
C HIS A 116 -8.92 -2.38 -9.76
N LEU A 117 -7.59 -2.23 -9.87
CA LEU A 117 -6.90 -0.96 -9.63
C LEU A 117 -7.46 0.17 -10.51
N ASN A 118 -7.70 -0.11 -11.78
CA ASN A 118 -8.25 0.87 -12.72
C ASN A 118 -9.69 1.27 -12.37
N ARG A 119 -10.52 0.29 -12.01
CA ARG A 119 -11.95 0.51 -11.76
C ARG A 119 -12.23 1.14 -10.39
N SER A 120 -11.40 0.84 -9.39
CA SER A 120 -11.60 1.25 -8.01
C SER A 120 -10.99 2.61 -7.65
N GLY A 121 -10.50 3.36 -8.65
CA GLY A 121 -9.98 4.72 -8.43
C GLY A 121 -8.59 4.78 -7.82
N HIS A 122 -7.79 3.72 -7.94
CA HIS A 122 -6.38 3.75 -7.55
C HIS A 122 -5.55 4.70 -8.45
N VAL A 123 -4.45 5.23 -7.92
CA VAL A 123 -3.60 6.19 -8.63
C VAL A 123 -2.48 5.43 -9.35
N LEU A 124 -2.67 5.20 -10.65
CA LEU A 124 -1.68 4.51 -11.48
C LEU A 124 -0.71 5.51 -12.08
N VAL A 125 0.57 5.27 -11.88
CA VAL A 125 1.65 6.22 -12.21
C VAL A 125 2.68 5.58 -13.13
N ASN A 126 3.00 6.26 -14.23
CA ASN A 126 4.23 6.01 -14.94
C ASN A 126 5.37 6.73 -14.20
N ARG A 127 6.25 5.97 -13.56
CA ARG A 127 7.31 6.54 -12.71
C ARG A 127 8.37 7.35 -13.49
N ARG A 128 8.49 7.13 -14.81
CA ARG A 128 9.43 7.86 -15.68
C ARG A 128 8.84 9.21 -16.14
N ASN A 129 7.52 9.25 -16.34
CA ASN A 129 6.79 10.46 -16.69
C ASN A 129 5.47 10.49 -15.93
N PRO A 130 5.44 11.07 -14.73
CA PRO A 130 4.26 11.02 -13.85
C PRO A 130 3.02 11.71 -14.41
N GLY A 131 3.15 12.60 -15.39
CA GLY A 131 2.05 13.28 -16.06
C GLY A 131 1.21 14.21 -15.16
N ALA A 132 0.67 15.29 -15.74
CA ALA A 132 -0.15 16.29 -15.04
C ALA A 132 -1.47 15.75 -14.45
N GLY A 133 -1.89 14.55 -14.85
CA GLY A 133 -3.16 13.96 -14.39
C GLY A 133 -3.18 13.45 -12.95
N ILE A 134 -2.00 13.29 -12.29
CA ILE A 134 -1.92 12.73 -10.94
C ILE A 134 -2.59 13.66 -9.92
N PHE A 135 -2.34 14.96 -10.01
CA PHE A 135 -2.96 15.96 -9.15
C PHE A 135 -4.50 15.87 -9.18
N LYS A 136 -5.09 15.86 -10.37
CA LYS A 136 -6.55 15.72 -10.54
C LYS A 136 -7.08 14.38 -10.02
N ARG A 137 -6.30 13.30 -10.09
CA ARG A 137 -6.68 11.99 -9.53
C ARG A 137 -6.66 12.01 -8.01
N MET A 138 -5.63 12.60 -7.40
CA MET A 138 -5.55 12.76 -5.94
C MET A 138 -6.70 13.63 -5.42
N GLN A 139 -7.00 14.75 -6.07
CA GLN A 139 -8.11 15.62 -5.71
C GLN A 139 -9.47 14.89 -5.79
N ARG A 140 -9.68 14.10 -6.84
CA ARG A 140 -10.89 13.27 -6.99
C ARG A 140 -11.01 12.22 -5.89
N MET A 141 -9.90 11.56 -5.56
CA MET A 141 -9.82 10.59 -4.47
C MET A 141 -10.16 11.24 -3.11
N ALA A 142 -9.54 12.36 -2.78
CA ALA A 142 -9.80 13.09 -1.56
C ALA A 142 -11.28 13.51 -1.43
N ARG A 143 -11.86 14.06 -2.51
CA ARG A 143 -13.29 14.42 -2.57
C ARG A 143 -14.24 13.22 -2.38
N SER A 144 -13.79 12.01 -2.70
CA SER A 144 -14.59 10.79 -2.46
C SER A 144 -14.55 10.31 -1.01
N GLY A 145 -13.72 10.90 -0.15
CA GLY A 145 -13.51 10.46 1.24
C GLY A 145 -12.54 9.28 1.38
N ALA A 146 -11.80 8.94 0.31
CA ALA A 146 -10.76 7.93 0.37
C ALA A 146 -9.40 8.54 0.72
N SER A 147 -8.55 7.78 1.39
CA SER A 147 -7.15 8.14 1.67
C SER A 147 -6.19 7.44 0.70
N LEU A 148 -5.02 8.02 0.49
CA LEU A 148 -3.98 7.44 -0.34
C LEU A 148 -2.97 6.69 0.51
N ILE A 149 -2.54 5.51 0.07
CA ILE A 149 -1.34 4.83 0.59
C ILE A 149 -0.26 4.81 -0.48
N VAL A 150 0.94 5.23 -0.12
CA VAL A 150 2.07 5.30 -1.04
C VAL A 150 3.33 4.70 -0.43
N PHE A 151 4.17 4.17 -1.31
CA PHE A 151 5.50 3.67 -1.00
C PHE A 151 6.52 4.52 -1.80
N PRO A 152 6.97 5.65 -1.25
CA PRO A 152 7.74 6.65 -2.01
C PRO A 152 9.17 6.26 -2.31
N GLU A 153 9.65 5.12 -1.82
CA GLU A 153 10.94 4.52 -2.17
C GLU A 153 11.05 4.17 -3.67
N ALA A 154 9.91 4.11 -4.37
CA ALA A 154 9.81 3.74 -5.79
C ALA A 154 10.34 2.33 -6.14
N GLY A 155 10.66 1.52 -5.16
CA GLY A 155 11.08 0.13 -5.27
C GLY A 155 11.07 -0.53 -3.90
N ARG A 156 11.17 -1.85 -3.83
CA ARG A 156 11.32 -2.58 -2.57
C ARG A 156 12.78 -2.47 -2.11
N SER A 157 12.96 -2.11 -0.86
CA SER A 157 14.27 -2.12 -0.20
C SER A 157 14.76 -3.56 0.03
N ASP A 158 16.05 -3.72 0.24
CA ASP A 158 16.67 -5.00 0.58
C ASP A 158 17.35 -4.91 1.97
N GLY A 159 16.63 -4.34 2.92
CA GLY A 159 17.04 -4.21 4.32
C GLY A 159 17.12 -2.77 4.80
N GLU A 160 17.67 -1.86 4.02
CA GLU A 160 17.75 -0.45 4.38
C GLU A 160 16.64 0.36 3.72
N LEU A 161 16.09 1.34 4.45
CA LEU A 161 15.10 2.28 3.91
C LEU A 161 15.72 3.10 2.77
N LEU A 162 15.13 3.00 1.58
CA LEU A 162 15.55 3.81 0.45
C LEU A 162 15.10 5.28 0.62
N LYS A 163 15.77 6.19 -0.10
CA LYS A 163 15.41 7.60 -0.05
C LYS A 163 13.98 7.83 -0.52
N LEU A 164 13.19 8.53 0.29
CA LEU A 164 11.81 8.89 -0.05
C LEU A 164 11.78 10.01 -1.09
N LYS A 165 11.00 9.81 -2.14
CA LYS A 165 10.86 10.82 -3.22
C LYS A 165 9.94 11.94 -2.80
N ALA A 166 10.41 13.18 -2.88
CA ALA A 166 9.67 14.38 -2.48
C ALA A 166 8.37 14.63 -3.28
N GLY A 167 8.23 14.07 -4.47
CA GLY A 167 7.08 14.35 -5.33
C GLY A 167 5.71 14.02 -4.73
N ILE A 168 5.61 12.98 -3.88
CA ILE A 168 4.33 12.68 -3.22
C ILE A 168 4.00 13.67 -2.11
N PHE A 169 5.02 14.18 -1.42
CA PHE A 169 4.85 15.19 -0.38
C PHE A 169 4.41 16.52 -0.99
N LEU A 170 5.00 16.91 -2.13
CA LEU A 170 4.52 18.04 -2.92
C LEU A 170 3.06 17.90 -3.31
N LEU A 171 2.65 16.73 -3.80
CA LEU A 171 1.26 16.47 -4.17
C LEU A 171 0.33 16.51 -2.93
N ALA A 172 0.78 16.05 -1.77
CA ALA A 172 0.01 16.14 -0.52
C ALA A 172 -0.18 17.61 -0.11
N ILE A 173 0.88 18.41 -0.12
CA ILE A 173 0.85 19.84 0.18
C ILE A 173 -0.09 20.59 -0.78
N GLU A 174 0.06 20.39 -2.09
CA GLU A 174 -0.79 21.04 -3.11
C GLU A 174 -2.28 20.68 -3.01
N ASN A 175 -2.61 19.53 -2.41
CA ASN A 175 -3.99 19.10 -2.18
C ASN A 175 -4.48 19.36 -0.74
N GLY A 176 -3.66 19.96 0.14
CA GLY A 176 -4.00 20.18 1.55
C GLY A 176 -4.26 18.88 2.34
N LEU A 177 -3.63 17.76 1.94
CA LEU A 177 -3.85 16.46 2.56
C LEU A 177 -2.81 16.19 3.63
N PRO A 178 -3.18 15.93 4.89
CA PRO A 178 -2.21 15.56 5.91
C PRO A 178 -1.46 14.28 5.54
N VAL A 179 -0.18 14.24 5.92
CA VAL A 179 0.72 13.11 5.69
C VAL A 179 0.84 12.31 6.97
N VAL A 180 0.54 11.01 6.91
CA VAL A 180 0.63 10.09 8.04
C VAL A 180 1.74 9.07 7.76
N PRO A 181 2.88 9.15 8.45
CA PRO A 181 3.92 8.13 8.32
C PRO A 181 3.45 6.79 8.91
N VAL A 182 3.81 5.70 8.22
CA VAL A 182 3.53 4.34 8.65
C VAL A 182 4.80 3.51 8.50
N THR A 183 5.23 2.86 9.56
CA THR A 183 6.36 1.93 9.49
C THR A 183 5.86 0.50 9.46
N VAL A 184 6.30 -0.28 8.48
CA VAL A 184 6.06 -1.72 8.36
C VAL A 184 7.37 -2.46 8.62
N SER A 185 7.50 -3.03 9.82
CA SER A 185 8.68 -3.77 10.25
C SER A 185 8.41 -5.28 10.27
N GLY A 186 9.37 -6.09 9.77
CA GLY A 186 9.26 -7.56 9.71
C GLY A 186 8.62 -8.13 8.43
N SER A 187 8.12 -7.32 7.50
CA SER A 187 7.51 -7.82 6.26
C SER A 187 8.51 -8.52 5.32
N ARG A 188 9.78 -8.17 5.41
CA ARG A 188 10.88 -8.84 4.72
C ARG A 188 11.02 -10.30 5.13
N ASP A 189 10.76 -10.64 6.38
CA ASP A 189 10.84 -12.01 6.88
C ASP A 189 9.72 -12.88 6.32
N VAL A 190 8.57 -12.28 6.01
CA VAL A 190 7.46 -12.95 5.31
C VAL A 190 7.87 -13.35 3.90
N MET A 191 8.34 -12.39 3.10
CA MET A 191 8.76 -12.63 1.71
C MET A 191 9.88 -11.67 1.31
N PRO A 192 11.15 -12.10 1.38
CA PRO A 192 12.28 -11.30 0.95
C PRO A 192 12.22 -10.94 -0.53
N LYS A 193 12.81 -9.80 -0.87
CA LYS A 193 12.95 -9.38 -2.28
C LYS A 193 13.73 -10.42 -3.08
N GLY A 194 13.21 -10.76 -4.26
CA GLY A 194 13.86 -11.73 -5.17
C GLY A 194 13.72 -13.20 -4.80
N ARG A 195 13.04 -13.52 -3.68
CA ARG A 195 12.81 -14.92 -3.28
C ARG A 195 11.33 -15.29 -3.40
N LEU A 196 11.07 -16.45 -4.01
CA LEU A 196 9.74 -17.03 -4.11
C LEU A 196 9.52 -17.99 -2.91
N MET A 197 9.50 -17.44 -1.72
CA MET A 197 9.30 -18.23 -0.50
C MET A 197 8.63 -17.36 0.55
N VAL A 198 7.43 -17.78 0.96
CA VAL A 198 6.63 -17.10 1.99
C VAL A 198 6.77 -17.86 3.31
N ARG A 199 7.10 -17.12 4.38
CA ARG A 199 7.22 -17.64 5.74
C ARG A 199 6.19 -17.00 6.65
N PRO A 200 5.63 -17.73 7.61
CA PRO A 200 4.90 -17.12 8.71
C PRO A 200 5.84 -16.19 9.49
N ALA A 201 5.34 -15.00 9.82
CA ALA A 201 6.09 -14.04 10.63
C ALA A 201 5.12 -13.07 11.31
N THR A 202 5.61 -12.41 12.36
CA THR A 202 4.92 -11.27 12.96
C THR A 202 5.42 -9.98 12.33
N VAL A 203 4.48 -9.15 11.88
CA VAL A 203 4.78 -7.85 11.26
C VAL A 203 4.18 -6.75 12.12
N ARG A 204 5.00 -5.80 12.52
CA ARG A 204 4.57 -4.62 13.27
C ARG A 204 4.27 -3.48 12.31
N VAL A 205 3.07 -2.90 12.46
CA VAL A 205 2.65 -1.71 11.72
C VAL A 205 2.50 -0.57 12.72
N THR A 206 3.44 0.38 12.66
CA THR A 206 3.47 1.55 13.53
C THR A 206 2.86 2.75 12.79
N ILE A 207 1.82 3.34 13.39
CA ILE A 207 1.18 4.56 12.88
C ILE A 207 1.77 5.73 13.67
N HIS A 208 2.31 6.73 12.97
CA HIS A 208 2.91 7.90 13.58
C HIS A 208 1.97 9.10 13.56
N ASP A 209 2.38 10.21 14.20
CA ASP A 209 1.63 11.45 14.20
C ASP A 209 1.48 12.01 12.78
N ALA A 210 0.28 12.52 12.49
CA ALA A 210 0.00 13.15 11.20
C ALA A 210 0.70 14.52 11.11
N PHE A 211 1.25 14.80 9.93
CA PHE A 211 1.77 16.11 9.57
C PHE A 211 0.69 16.88 8.80
N PRO A 212 0.10 17.94 9.38
CA PRO A 212 -0.75 18.84 8.61
C PRO A 212 0.06 19.52 7.50
N THR A 213 -0.57 19.78 6.37
CA THR A 213 0.07 20.39 5.20
C THR A 213 -0.51 21.75 4.84
N SER A 214 -1.51 22.23 5.60
CA SER A 214 -2.20 23.50 5.35
C SER A 214 -1.28 24.72 5.29
N ASP A 215 -0.24 24.71 6.13
CA ASP A 215 0.68 25.84 6.31
C ASP A 215 2.03 25.63 5.58
N LEU A 216 2.11 24.57 4.76
CA LEU A 216 3.33 24.23 4.02
C LEU A 216 3.26 24.71 2.57
N GLY A 217 4.39 25.27 2.10
CA GLY A 217 4.60 25.64 0.70
C GLY A 217 5.26 24.51 -0.11
N ARG A 218 5.35 24.71 -1.43
CA ARG A 218 5.96 23.73 -2.36
C ARG A 218 7.41 23.40 -2.00
N ASP A 219 8.16 24.39 -1.50
CA ASP A 219 9.56 24.24 -1.12
C ASP A 219 9.76 23.37 0.12
N ASP A 220 8.72 23.21 0.94
CA ASP A 220 8.76 22.38 2.13
C ASP A 220 8.69 20.86 1.83
N ALA A 221 8.33 20.48 0.61
CA ALA A 221 8.13 19.09 0.25
C ALA A 221 9.34 18.18 0.51
N ARG A 222 10.56 18.70 0.27
CA ARG A 222 11.81 17.97 0.55
C ARG A 222 12.03 17.81 2.05
N ARG A 223 11.88 18.88 2.82
CA ARG A 223 12.04 18.87 4.28
C ARG A 223 11.02 17.94 4.94
N LEU A 224 9.77 17.94 4.48
CA LEU A 224 8.75 17.00 4.97
C LEU A 224 9.12 15.56 4.63
N ALA A 225 9.65 15.28 3.42
CA ALA A 225 10.08 13.94 3.03
C ALA A 225 11.22 13.43 3.93
N GLU A 226 12.20 14.27 4.26
CA GLU A 226 13.32 13.93 5.15
C GLU A 226 12.83 13.64 6.57
N ARG A 227 11.97 14.49 7.14
CA ARG A 227 11.37 14.26 8.46
C ARG A 227 10.59 12.96 8.53
N VAL A 228 9.76 12.67 7.53
CA VAL A 228 9.00 11.42 7.46
C VAL A 228 9.95 10.22 7.31
N GLN A 229 11.02 10.35 6.51
CA GLN A 229 12.02 9.30 6.36
C GLN A 229 12.71 8.96 7.68
N ASP A 230 13.08 9.96 8.48
CA ASP A 230 13.74 9.75 9.78
C ASP A 230 12.80 9.09 10.78
N ILE A 231 11.52 9.48 10.81
CA ILE A 231 10.49 8.84 11.65
C ILE A 231 10.30 7.38 11.26
N VAL A 232 10.15 7.09 9.96
CA VAL A 232 9.98 5.71 9.49
C VAL A 232 11.23 4.88 9.82
N ARG A 233 12.44 5.43 9.62
CA ARG A 233 13.71 4.76 9.95
C ARG A 233 13.84 4.43 11.43
N SER A 234 13.43 5.32 12.31
CA SER A 234 13.56 5.13 13.77
C SER A 234 12.69 4.01 14.32
N ALA A 235 11.69 3.52 13.56
CA ALA A 235 10.75 2.48 13.98
C ALA A 235 10.90 1.16 13.17
N LEU A 236 11.92 1.06 12.30
CA LEU A 236 12.28 -0.17 11.60
C LEU A 236 13.10 -1.09 12.51
#